data_92c8e8a4e278b90269ae9f6c14b79439
#
_entry.id   92c8e8a4e278b90269ae9f6c14b79439
#
_cell.length_a   1.000
_cell.length_b   1.000
_cell.length_c   1.000
_cell.angle_alpha   90.00
_cell.angle_beta   90.00
_cell.angle_gamma   90.00
#
_symmetry.space_group_name_H-M   'P 1'
#
loop_
_entity.id
_entity.type
_entity.pdbx_description
1 polymer ?
#
loop_
_entity_poly.entity_id
_entity_poly.type
_entity_poly.pdbx_seq_one_letter_code
_entity_poly.pdbx_strand_id
1 'polypeptide(L)'
;MANIGDGISAKMAEKFFASRGHGVLSLADDNDGHGVPISYGYDLETGRCIMQFVLDTASQKQQFLEASDTVTLTTYEYDADDTWQSAIATGSLVSLSSEDVANWAAAIFFTNAANVETAVRQEASETVIEWYELEIESLTGRENLGDERTKTKFELDQ
;
A
#
# COMPACT_ATOMS: atom_id res chain seq x y z
N MET A 1 -2.34 24.99 -13.61
CA MET A 1 -1.26 23.98 -13.67
C MET A 1 -1.42 23.03 -12.50
N ALA A 2 -1.48 21.74 -12.78
CA ALA A 2 -1.61 20.76 -11.72
C ALA A 2 -0.36 20.80 -10.82
N ASN A 3 -0.60 20.82 -9.53
CA ASN A 3 0.50 20.78 -8.56
C ASN A 3 0.97 19.34 -8.40
N ILE A 4 2.15 19.05 -8.91
CA ILE A 4 2.75 17.71 -8.83
C ILE A 4 3.43 17.44 -7.48
N GLY A 5 3.45 18.44 -6.61
CA GLY A 5 4.09 18.33 -5.31
C GLY A 5 5.61 18.21 -5.37
N ASP A 6 6.21 18.03 -4.23
CA ASP A 6 7.64 17.84 -4.05
C ASP A 6 7.95 16.39 -3.71
N GLY A 7 9.07 15.88 -4.24
CA GLY A 7 9.58 14.58 -3.80
C GLY A 7 10.04 14.65 -2.35
N ILE A 8 9.80 13.58 -1.61
CA ILE A 8 10.26 13.46 -0.22
C ILE A 8 11.36 12.42 -0.11
N SER A 9 12.11 12.47 1.00
CA SER A 9 13.21 11.52 1.21
C SER A 9 12.67 10.09 1.31
N ALA A 10 13.53 9.12 1.04
CA ALA A 10 13.19 7.71 1.16
C ALA A 10 12.68 7.38 2.57
N LYS A 11 13.30 7.95 3.59
CA LYS A 11 12.91 7.74 4.98
C LYS A 11 11.53 8.30 5.29
N MET A 12 11.19 9.47 4.78
CA MET A 12 9.87 10.08 4.95
C MET A 12 8.80 9.29 4.19
N ALA A 13 9.11 8.85 2.97
CA ALA A 13 8.21 8.02 2.18
C ALA A 13 7.91 6.70 2.92
N GLU A 14 8.92 6.08 3.49
CA GLU A 14 8.78 4.84 4.25
C GLU A 14 7.89 5.02 5.49
N LYS A 15 8.11 6.10 6.24
CA LYS A 15 7.28 6.42 7.41
C LYS A 15 5.83 6.67 7.05
N PHE A 16 5.60 7.42 5.98
CA PHE A 16 4.25 7.68 5.50
C PHE A 16 3.58 6.38 5.07
N PHE A 17 4.28 5.58 4.28
CA PHE A 17 3.78 4.29 3.80
C PHE A 17 3.40 3.37 4.98
N ALA A 18 4.26 3.27 5.97
CA ALA A 18 4.00 2.47 7.17
C ALA A 18 2.78 2.96 7.95
N SER A 19 2.55 4.26 8.00
CA SER A 19 1.47 4.85 8.80
C SER A 19 0.09 4.64 8.18
N ARG A 20 0.00 4.41 6.88
CA ARG A 20 -1.29 4.35 6.20
C ARG A 20 -2.01 3.02 6.38
N GLY A 21 -1.33 1.91 6.13
CA GLY A 21 -1.89 0.57 6.31
C GLY A 21 -2.98 0.18 5.31
N HIS A 22 -3.28 1.01 4.32
CA HIS A 22 -4.21 0.69 3.24
C HIS A 22 -3.87 1.49 1.99
N GLY A 23 -4.22 0.95 0.85
CA GLY A 23 -3.96 1.58 -0.43
C GLY A 23 -4.57 0.79 -1.57
N VAL A 24 -4.11 1.08 -2.78
CA VAL A 24 -4.56 0.37 -3.97
C VAL A 24 -3.38 -0.39 -4.56
N LEU A 25 -3.55 -1.70 -4.67
CA LEU A 25 -2.60 -2.57 -5.34
C LEU A 25 -2.98 -2.65 -6.81
N SER A 26 -2.04 -2.28 -7.68
CA SER A 26 -2.24 -2.30 -9.12
C SER A 26 -1.58 -3.54 -9.70
N LEU A 27 -2.39 -4.36 -10.34
CA LEU A 27 -2.02 -5.61 -10.97
C LEU A 27 -2.15 -5.49 -12.48
N ALA A 28 -1.49 -6.34 -13.22
CA ALA A 28 -1.56 -6.32 -14.69
C ALA A 28 -1.48 -7.72 -15.26
N ASP A 29 -2.25 -7.95 -16.30
CA ASP A 29 -2.21 -9.18 -17.11
C ASP A 29 -2.37 -8.77 -18.58
N ASP A 30 -1.33 -8.96 -19.36
CA ASP A 30 -1.34 -8.73 -20.82
C ASP A 30 -1.97 -7.37 -21.22
N ASN A 31 -1.45 -6.27 -20.67
CA ASN A 31 -1.91 -4.90 -20.85
C ASN A 31 -3.24 -4.53 -20.18
N ASP A 32 -3.90 -5.46 -19.53
CA ASP A 32 -5.07 -5.14 -18.73
C ASP A 32 -4.63 -4.79 -17.32
N GLY A 33 -5.08 -3.64 -16.84
CA GLY A 33 -4.82 -3.19 -15.48
C GLY A 33 -5.98 -3.54 -14.56
N HIS A 34 -5.66 -3.86 -13.30
CA HIS A 34 -6.66 -4.13 -12.29
C HIS A 34 -6.23 -3.54 -10.95
N GLY A 35 -6.99 -2.60 -10.43
CA GLY A 35 -6.71 -1.96 -9.14
C GLY A 35 -7.54 -2.60 -8.05
N VAL A 36 -6.91 -2.98 -6.95
CA VAL A 36 -7.56 -3.63 -5.82
C VAL A 36 -7.29 -2.84 -4.54
N PRO A 37 -8.33 -2.25 -3.91
CA PRO A 37 -8.15 -1.68 -2.58
C PRO A 37 -7.80 -2.78 -1.58
N ILE A 38 -6.75 -2.56 -0.82
CA ILE A 38 -6.28 -3.55 0.15
C ILE A 38 -5.83 -2.88 1.45
N SER A 39 -5.76 -3.67 2.51
CA SER A 39 -5.01 -3.34 3.71
C SER A 39 -3.66 -4.04 3.67
N TYR A 40 -2.65 -3.39 4.19
CA TYR A 40 -1.31 -3.96 4.30
C TYR A 40 -0.67 -3.56 5.62
N GLY A 41 0.22 -4.41 6.10
CA GLY A 41 1.06 -4.08 7.23
C GLY A 41 2.50 -3.92 6.78
N TYR A 42 3.10 -2.79 7.08
CA TYR A 42 4.50 -2.53 6.79
C TYR A 42 5.28 -2.39 8.10
N ASP A 43 6.33 -3.21 8.24
CA ASP A 43 7.19 -3.18 9.41
C ASP A 43 8.42 -2.33 9.14
N LEU A 44 8.54 -1.22 9.86
CA LEU A 44 9.66 -0.28 9.70
C LEU A 44 11.01 -0.89 10.05
N GLU A 45 11.03 -1.86 10.95
CA GLU A 45 12.30 -2.47 11.39
C GLU A 45 12.88 -3.41 10.34
N THR A 46 12.03 -4.19 9.69
CA THR A 46 12.48 -5.22 8.73
C THR A 46 12.28 -4.80 7.28
N GLY A 47 11.44 -3.79 7.02
CA GLY A 47 11.08 -3.38 5.67
C GLY A 47 10.13 -4.35 4.97
N ARG A 48 9.45 -5.21 5.72
CA ARG A 48 8.54 -6.21 5.16
C ARG A 48 7.13 -5.66 5.04
N CYS A 49 6.51 -5.92 3.90
CA CYS A 49 5.15 -5.49 3.59
C CYS A 49 4.26 -6.72 3.37
N ILE A 50 3.29 -6.90 4.24
CA ILE A 50 2.44 -8.09 4.25
C ILE A 50 1.01 -7.70 3.94
N MET A 51 0.36 -8.48 3.10
CA MET A 51 -1.04 -8.27 2.74
C MET A 51 -1.81 -9.57 2.71
N GLN A 52 -3.10 -9.44 2.91
CA GLN A 52 -4.03 -10.55 2.96
C GLN A 52 -5.09 -10.32 1.89
N PHE A 53 -5.35 -11.35 1.11
CA PHE A 53 -6.41 -11.32 0.10
C PHE A 53 -7.51 -12.27 0.48
N VAL A 54 -8.74 -11.79 0.41
CA VAL A 54 -9.92 -12.64 0.50
C VAL A 54 -10.39 -12.88 -0.94
N LEU A 55 -10.24 -14.09 -1.39
CA LEU A 55 -10.51 -14.47 -2.78
C LEU A 55 -11.78 -15.29 -2.86
N ASP A 56 -12.64 -14.91 -3.80
CA ASP A 56 -13.81 -15.67 -4.20
C ASP A 56 -13.43 -16.55 -5.39
N THR A 57 -13.99 -17.73 -5.48
CA THR A 57 -13.71 -18.70 -6.55
C THR A 57 -13.95 -18.18 -7.96
N ALA A 58 -14.78 -17.14 -8.10
CA ALA A 58 -15.08 -16.49 -9.39
C ALA A 58 -14.28 -15.18 -9.57
N SER A 59 -13.34 -14.89 -8.70
CA SER A 59 -12.69 -13.59 -8.67
C SER A 59 -11.60 -13.44 -9.73
N GLN A 60 -11.66 -12.34 -10.48
CA GLN A 60 -10.59 -11.94 -11.39
C GLN A 60 -9.28 -11.62 -10.66
N LYS A 61 -9.35 -11.31 -9.37
CA LYS A 61 -8.19 -11.01 -8.54
C LYS A 61 -7.13 -12.11 -8.60
N GLN A 62 -7.54 -13.37 -8.48
CA GLN A 62 -6.60 -14.49 -8.46
C GLN A 62 -5.84 -14.59 -9.77
N GLN A 63 -6.53 -14.42 -10.90
CA GLN A 63 -5.90 -14.45 -12.21
C GLN A 63 -4.85 -13.34 -12.34
N PHE A 64 -5.18 -12.12 -11.93
CA PHE A 64 -4.27 -11.00 -11.97
C PHE A 64 -3.09 -11.15 -11.00
N LEU A 65 -3.33 -11.74 -9.82
CA LEU A 65 -2.27 -12.01 -8.86
C LEU A 65 -1.23 -12.98 -9.42
N GLU A 66 -1.69 -14.02 -10.09
CA GLU A 66 -0.80 -15.02 -10.69
C GLU A 66 -0.05 -14.50 -11.91
N ALA A 67 -0.68 -13.61 -12.69
CA ALA A 67 -0.13 -13.11 -13.94
C ALA A 67 0.83 -11.93 -13.76
N SER A 68 0.71 -11.18 -12.66
CA SER A 68 1.47 -9.95 -12.47
C SER A 68 2.91 -10.23 -12.06
N ASP A 69 3.87 -9.73 -12.85
CA ASP A 69 5.30 -9.82 -12.49
C ASP A 69 5.70 -8.67 -11.58
N THR A 70 5.44 -7.45 -12.01
CA THR A 70 5.70 -6.25 -11.22
C THR A 70 4.38 -5.61 -10.84
N VAL A 71 4.25 -5.26 -9.57
CA VAL A 71 3.05 -4.61 -9.04
C VAL A 71 3.42 -3.30 -8.37
N THR A 72 2.43 -2.43 -8.21
CA THR A 72 2.58 -1.19 -7.44
C THR A 72 1.51 -1.13 -6.37
N LEU A 73 1.92 -0.66 -5.19
CA LEU A 73 1.00 -0.38 -4.09
C LEU A 73 1.05 1.11 -3.83
N THR A 74 -0.06 1.79 -4.11
CA THR A 74 -0.18 3.23 -3.98
C THR A 74 -1.02 3.58 -2.78
N THR A 75 -0.51 4.43 -1.92
CA THR A 75 -1.27 4.99 -0.81
C THR A 75 -1.18 6.50 -0.84
N TYR A 76 -2.23 7.16 -0.40
CA TYR A 76 -2.23 8.62 -0.32
C TYR A 76 -3.16 9.11 0.76
N GLU A 77 -2.93 10.34 1.16
CA GLU A 77 -3.78 11.07 2.08
C GLU A 77 -4.02 12.46 1.49
N TYR A 78 -5.27 12.83 1.42
CA TYR A 78 -5.68 14.13 0.89
C TYR A 78 -6.50 14.85 1.94
N ASP A 79 -6.03 16.00 2.36
CA ASP A 79 -6.74 16.86 3.31
C ASP A 79 -7.32 18.08 2.59
N ALA A 80 -8.12 18.85 3.33
CA ALA A 80 -8.62 20.13 2.84
C ALA A 80 -7.46 21.05 2.47
N ASP A 81 -7.74 22.08 1.66
CA ASP A 81 -6.77 23.10 1.24
C ASP A 81 -5.63 22.58 0.35
N ASP A 82 -5.90 21.54 -0.44
CA ASP A 82 -4.96 20.93 -1.39
C ASP A 82 -3.70 20.35 -0.74
N THR A 83 -3.77 20.02 0.54
CA THR A 83 -2.69 19.33 1.24
C THR A 83 -2.79 17.84 0.97
N TRP A 84 -1.69 17.21 0.55
CA TRP A 84 -1.70 15.78 0.30
C TRP A 84 -0.29 15.18 0.43
N GLN A 85 -0.28 13.89 0.67
CA GLN A 85 0.93 13.07 0.64
C GLN A 85 0.63 11.78 -0.10
N SER A 86 1.61 11.22 -0.78
CA SER A 86 1.48 9.94 -1.45
C SER A 86 2.77 9.14 -1.37
N ALA A 87 2.64 7.84 -1.48
CA ALA A 87 3.77 6.93 -1.62
C ALA A 87 3.40 5.81 -2.58
N ILE A 88 4.39 5.38 -3.37
CA ILE A 88 4.23 4.28 -4.31
C ILE A 88 5.35 3.28 -4.05
N ALA A 89 4.97 2.07 -3.70
CA ALA A 89 5.87 0.94 -3.57
C ALA A 89 5.76 0.07 -4.82
N THR A 90 6.88 -0.22 -5.44
CA THR A 90 6.95 -1.07 -6.62
C THR A 90 7.77 -2.30 -6.30
N GLY A 91 7.31 -3.46 -6.71
CA GLY A 91 8.00 -4.70 -6.45
C GLY A 91 7.25 -5.91 -6.98
N SER A 92 7.48 -7.05 -6.37
CA SER A 92 6.85 -8.31 -6.75
C SER A 92 6.16 -8.96 -5.56
N LEU A 93 5.08 -9.69 -5.84
CA LEU A 93 4.34 -10.41 -4.83
C LEU A 93 4.88 -11.82 -4.68
N VAL A 94 5.09 -12.23 -3.43
CA VAL A 94 5.52 -13.57 -3.08
C VAL A 94 4.46 -14.19 -2.19
N SER A 95 3.94 -15.35 -2.60
CA SER A 95 2.98 -16.11 -1.79
C SER A 95 3.65 -16.60 -0.51
N LEU A 96 2.95 -16.48 0.61
CA LEU A 96 3.46 -16.90 1.90
C LEU A 96 2.90 -18.27 2.29
N SER A 97 3.74 -19.12 2.86
CA SER A 97 3.33 -20.40 3.40
C SER A 97 2.56 -20.22 4.71
N SER A 98 1.78 -21.23 5.07
CA SER A 98 1.06 -21.21 6.36
C SER A 98 2.03 -21.10 7.54
N GLU A 99 3.22 -21.69 7.43
CA GLU A 99 4.27 -21.60 8.43
C GLU A 99 4.79 -20.16 8.60
N ASP A 100 5.08 -19.48 7.49
CA ASP A 100 5.53 -18.09 7.53
C ASP A 100 4.45 -17.17 8.09
N VAL A 101 3.19 -17.40 7.73
CA VAL A 101 2.06 -16.62 8.25
C VAL A 101 1.99 -16.78 9.78
N ALA A 102 2.07 -18.01 10.28
CA ALA A 102 2.00 -18.27 11.71
C ALA A 102 3.21 -17.73 12.48
N ASN A 103 4.40 -17.79 11.88
CA ASN A 103 5.64 -17.46 12.58
C ASN A 103 5.92 -15.95 12.63
N TRP A 104 5.58 -15.20 11.58
CA TRP A 104 5.93 -13.78 11.56
C TRP A 104 4.98 -12.89 10.75
N ALA A 105 4.41 -13.37 9.66
CA ALA A 105 3.66 -12.51 8.74
C ALA A 105 2.35 -12.00 9.33
N ALA A 106 1.61 -12.84 10.01
CA ALA A 106 0.36 -12.44 10.66
C ALA A 106 0.58 -11.35 11.70
N ALA A 107 1.65 -11.44 12.48
CA ALA A 107 1.98 -10.44 13.48
C ALA A 107 2.24 -9.07 12.85
N ILE A 108 3.00 -9.02 11.75
CA ILE A 108 3.25 -7.78 11.03
C ILE A 108 1.95 -7.18 10.49
N PHE A 109 1.12 -8.00 9.86
CA PHE A 109 -0.14 -7.55 9.28
C PHE A 109 -1.09 -7.01 10.34
N PHE A 110 -1.36 -7.78 11.37
CA PHE A 110 -2.35 -7.40 12.39
C PHE A 110 -1.89 -6.25 13.29
N THR A 111 -0.61 -5.99 13.35
CA THR A 111 -0.09 -4.83 14.10
C THR A 111 -0.17 -3.53 13.31
N ASN A 112 0.00 -3.59 11.99
CA ASN A 112 0.24 -2.41 11.18
C ASN A 112 -0.83 -2.10 10.14
N ALA A 113 -1.65 -3.08 9.75
CA ALA A 113 -2.67 -2.88 8.72
C ALA A 113 -3.87 -2.11 9.24
N ALA A 114 -4.47 -1.32 8.36
CA ALA A 114 -5.73 -0.65 8.64
C ALA A 114 -6.90 -1.61 8.46
N ASN A 115 -8.00 -1.38 9.21
CA ASN A 115 -9.25 -2.12 9.07
C ASN A 115 -9.13 -3.64 9.21
N VAL A 116 -8.28 -4.08 10.11
CA VAL A 116 -7.96 -5.49 10.33
C VAL A 116 -9.20 -6.32 10.68
N GLU A 117 -10.15 -5.75 11.42
CA GLU A 117 -11.35 -6.47 11.84
C GLU A 117 -12.18 -7.02 10.67
N THR A 118 -12.22 -6.28 9.57
CA THR A 118 -12.98 -6.69 8.39
C THR A 118 -12.35 -7.92 7.74
N ALA A 119 -11.03 -8.02 7.73
CA ALA A 119 -10.33 -9.16 7.16
C ALA A 119 -10.55 -10.45 7.97
N VAL A 120 -10.63 -10.33 9.30
CA VAL A 120 -10.79 -11.48 10.20
C VAL A 120 -12.21 -12.04 10.20
N ARG A 121 -13.21 -11.21 9.93
CA ARG A 121 -14.62 -11.58 10.08
C ARG A 121 -15.24 -12.30 8.90
N GLN A 122 -14.53 -12.50 7.83
CA GLN A 122 -15.10 -13.17 6.67
C GLN A 122 -15.06 -14.69 6.84
N GLU A 123 -16.16 -15.23 7.30
CA GLU A 123 -16.37 -16.66 7.49
C GLU A 123 -17.09 -17.30 6.30
N ALA A 124 -17.14 -16.66 5.15
CA ALA A 124 -17.87 -17.19 4.03
C ALA A 124 -17.21 -18.49 3.54
N SER A 125 -18.00 -19.54 3.42
CA SER A 125 -17.56 -20.89 3.09
C SER A 125 -16.93 -21.05 1.70
N GLU A 126 -17.06 -20.03 0.83
CA GLU A 126 -16.54 -20.05 -0.53
C GLU A 126 -15.35 -19.11 -0.71
N THR A 127 -14.89 -18.48 0.35
CA THR A 127 -13.75 -17.57 0.28
C THR A 127 -12.47 -18.26 0.75
N VAL A 128 -11.40 -17.99 0.04
CA VAL A 128 -10.07 -18.46 0.39
C VAL A 128 -9.25 -17.24 0.79
N ILE A 129 -8.56 -17.35 1.92
CA ILE A 129 -7.66 -16.30 2.38
C ILE A 129 -6.25 -16.68 1.96
N GLU A 130 -5.61 -15.80 1.19
CA GLU A 130 -4.23 -15.97 0.77
C GLU A 130 -3.38 -14.81 1.27
N TRP A 131 -2.16 -15.11 1.64
CA TRP A 131 -1.20 -14.17 2.18
C TRP A 131 -0.04 -13.97 1.24
N TYR A 132 0.36 -12.71 1.07
CA TYR A 132 1.46 -12.33 0.21
C TYR A 132 2.38 -11.35 0.91
N GLU A 133 3.64 -11.41 0.54
CA GLU A 133 4.61 -10.36 0.85
C GLU A 133 4.88 -9.57 -0.42
N LEU A 134 4.86 -8.25 -0.32
CA LEU A 134 5.36 -7.39 -1.38
C LEU A 134 6.86 -7.19 -1.15
N GLU A 135 7.68 -7.79 -1.99
CA GLU A 135 9.12 -7.54 -2.00
C GLU A 135 9.35 -6.23 -2.74
N ILE A 136 9.63 -5.17 -1.99
CA ILE A 136 9.70 -3.82 -2.51
C ILE A 136 11.06 -3.57 -3.15
N GLU A 137 11.05 -3.21 -4.42
CA GLU A 137 12.25 -2.82 -5.16
C GLU A 137 12.49 -1.31 -5.08
N SER A 138 11.41 -0.52 -5.06
CA SER A 138 11.50 0.92 -4.90
C SER A 138 10.31 1.46 -4.14
N LEU A 139 10.56 2.48 -3.33
CA LEU A 139 9.52 3.19 -2.59
C LEU A 139 9.80 4.67 -2.74
N THR A 140 8.86 5.38 -3.34
CA THR A 140 8.97 6.82 -3.57
C THR A 140 7.76 7.52 -2.96
N GLY A 141 7.94 8.80 -2.66
CA GLY A 141 6.86 9.59 -2.10
C GLY A 141 6.90 11.02 -2.60
N ARG A 142 5.74 11.66 -2.50
CA ARG A 142 5.55 13.07 -2.82
C ARG A 142 4.62 13.70 -1.80
N GLU A 143 4.75 14.99 -1.64
CA GLU A 143 3.85 15.76 -0.79
C GLU A 143 3.59 17.14 -1.35
N ASN A 144 2.45 17.68 -0.97
CA ASN A 144 2.12 19.09 -1.09
C ASN A 144 1.56 19.54 0.24
N LEU A 145 2.32 20.32 0.97
CA LEU A 145 1.90 20.81 2.28
C LEU A 145 0.99 22.04 2.19
N GLY A 146 0.64 22.42 0.97
CA GLY A 146 -0.39 23.42 0.72
C GLY A 146 -0.02 24.82 1.19
N ASP A 147 -1.03 25.51 1.68
CA ASP A 147 -0.96 26.94 1.97
C ASP A 147 0.03 27.33 3.04
N GLU A 148 0.29 26.50 4.02
CA GLU A 148 1.24 26.86 5.08
C GLU A 148 2.65 27.08 4.56
N ARG A 149 3.08 26.19 3.68
CA ARG A 149 4.42 26.30 3.06
C ARG A 149 4.47 27.48 2.08
N THR A 150 3.38 27.67 1.35
CA THR A 150 3.23 28.77 0.41
C THR A 150 3.15 30.10 1.15
N LYS A 151 2.38 30.17 2.23
CA LYS A 151 2.28 31.37 3.07
C LYS A 151 3.63 31.76 3.68
N THR A 152 4.35 30.80 4.22
CA THR A 152 5.68 31.04 4.79
C THR A 152 6.64 31.57 3.74
N LYS A 153 6.57 31.02 2.53
CA LYS A 153 7.41 31.46 1.43
C LYS A 153 7.07 32.88 0.98
N PHE A 154 5.76 33.21 0.93
CA PHE A 154 5.31 34.56 0.62
C PHE A 154 5.68 35.57 1.70
N GLU A 155 5.59 35.20 2.95
CA GLU A 155 5.97 36.06 4.06
C GLU A 155 7.49 36.34 4.09
N LEU A 156 8.28 35.38 3.68
CA LEU A 156 9.75 35.54 3.61
C LEU A 156 10.18 36.41 2.41
N ASP A 157 9.40 36.43 1.35
CA ASP A 157 9.69 37.22 0.15
C ASP A 157 9.16 38.67 0.25
N GLN A 158 8.45 39.00 1.30
CA GLN A 158 7.99 40.37 1.61
C GLN A 158 8.85 41.03 2.69
#